data_5d85977c45bc4893e04a5a60aee5bbae
#
_entry.id   5d85977c45bc4893e04a5a60aee5bbae
#
_cell.length_a   1.000
_cell.length_b   1.000
_cell.length_c   1.000
_cell.angle_alpha   90.00
_cell.angle_beta   90.00
_cell.angle_gamma   90.00
#
_symmetry.space_group_name_H-M   'P 1'
#
loop_
_entity.id
_entity.type
_entity.pdbx_description
1 polymer ?
#
loop_
_entity_poly.entity_id
_entity_poly.type
_entity_poly.pdbx_seq_one_letter_code
_entity_poly.pdbx_strand_id
1 'polypeptide(L)'
;GETVFRTPLKKGYSIDLSIEFEINSKTIRSQHYSRLNSIVKLLKFEKKLKIIVEGHSDKLGAEKINIKLSNERALAVKNYLISKGISGERIKTIGYGSSKPAFNYENNSNINAKNRRIQIVIDN
;
A
#
# COMPACT_ATOMS: atom_id res chain seq x y z
N GLY A 1 -19.65 1.54 20.84
CA GLY A 1 -18.80 1.90 20.48
C GLY A 1 -18.41 3.00 19.66
N GLU A 2 -18.04 3.62 19.94
CA GLU A 2 -17.79 4.46 19.33
C GLU A 2 -16.70 4.82 18.90
N THR A 3 -15.99 4.67 18.67
CA THR A 3 -14.95 4.93 18.30
C THR A 3 -14.54 5.52 17.67
N VAL A 4 -14.00 5.60 17.22
CA VAL A 4 -13.66 5.92 16.33
C VAL A 4 -12.71 6.80 16.10
N PHE A 5 -12.46 7.41 15.10
CA PHE A 5 -11.42 8.31 14.73
C PHE A 5 -11.75 9.63 15.32
N ARG A 6 -11.20 9.88 16.46
CA ARG A 6 -11.43 11.14 17.10
C ARG A 6 -10.61 12.24 16.53
N THR A 7 -9.48 11.91 15.90
CA THR A 7 -8.61 12.88 15.26
C THR A 7 -8.79 12.78 13.77
N PRO A 8 -9.07 13.87 13.07
CA PRO A 8 -9.18 13.81 11.63
C PRO A 8 -7.90 13.30 10.99
N LEU A 9 -8.03 12.51 9.95
CA LEU A 9 -6.88 12.04 9.18
C LEU A 9 -6.31 13.22 8.40
N LYS A 10 -5.02 13.46 8.60
CA LYS A 10 -4.35 14.61 7.98
C LYS A 10 -3.50 14.17 6.81
N LYS A 11 -3.33 15.08 5.86
CA LYS A 11 -2.44 14.87 4.74
C LYS A 11 -1.07 14.42 5.24
N GLY A 12 -0.53 13.39 4.61
CA GLY A 12 0.76 12.82 4.96
C GLY A 12 0.70 11.71 5.99
N TYR A 13 -0.44 11.51 6.67
CA TYR A 13 -0.58 10.39 7.58
C TYR A 13 -0.46 9.07 6.80
N SER A 14 0.37 8.17 7.27
CA SER A 14 0.66 6.92 6.59
C SER A 14 0.13 5.73 7.37
N ILE A 15 -0.50 4.82 6.65
CA ILE A 15 -1.02 3.58 7.21
C ILE A 15 -0.28 2.43 6.54
N ASP A 16 0.42 1.62 7.34
CA ASP A 16 1.03 0.40 6.84
C ASP A 16 -0.02 -0.71 6.92
N LEU A 17 -0.40 -1.24 5.77
CA LEU A 17 -1.42 -2.28 5.70
C LEU A 17 -0.88 -3.66 6.04
N SER A 18 0.41 -3.81 6.24
CA SER A 18 1.05 -5.10 6.50
C SER A 18 0.77 -6.11 5.39
N ILE A 19 0.65 -5.62 4.16
CA ILE A 19 0.48 -6.47 2.99
C ILE A 19 1.85 -6.78 2.43
N GLU A 20 2.22 -8.05 2.43
CA GLU A 20 3.49 -8.51 1.90
C GLU A 20 3.27 -9.28 0.61
N PHE A 21 4.23 -9.17 -0.29
CA PHE A 21 4.20 -9.87 -1.57
C PHE A 21 5.32 -10.89 -1.65
N GLU A 22 5.07 -11.96 -2.38
CA GLU A 22 6.12 -12.90 -2.72
C GLU A 22 7.16 -12.23 -3.61
N ILE A 23 8.36 -12.77 -3.66
CA ILE A 23 9.42 -12.27 -4.54
C ILE A 23 8.91 -12.26 -5.97
N ASN A 24 9.15 -11.17 -6.67
CA ASN A 24 8.75 -10.99 -8.07
C ASN A 24 7.25 -11.08 -8.34
N SER A 25 6.42 -10.99 -7.31
CA SER A 25 4.97 -11.06 -7.46
C SER A 25 4.30 -9.73 -7.21
N LYS A 26 3.25 -9.46 -7.97
CA LYS A 26 2.35 -8.32 -7.77
C LYS A 26 0.95 -8.79 -7.38
N THR A 27 0.79 -10.07 -7.11
CA THR A 27 -0.51 -10.64 -6.76
C THR A 27 -0.80 -10.42 -5.28
N ILE A 28 -1.96 -9.84 -4.98
CA ILE A 28 -2.43 -9.68 -3.61
C ILE A 28 -2.99 -11.01 -3.15
N ARG A 29 -2.44 -11.53 -2.05
CA ARG A 29 -2.94 -12.79 -1.50
C ARG A 29 -4.24 -12.53 -0.76
N SER A 30 -5.17 -13.48 -0.86
CA SER A 30 -6.51 -13.31 -0.29
C SER A 30 -6.52 -13.07 1.22
N GLN A 31 -5.48 -13.52 1.92
CA GLN A 31 -5.35 -13.28 3.36
C GLN A 31 -5.28 -11.78 3.71
N HIS A 32 -4.97 -10.92 2.74
CA HIS A 32 -4.87 -9.48 2.95
C HIS A 32 -6.14 -8.72 2.58
N TYR A 33 -7.15 -9.39 2.04
CA TYR A 33 -8.36 -8.70 1.59
C TYR A 33 -9.10 -8.00 2.72
N SER A 34 -9.07 -8.55 3.93
CA SER A 34 -9.77 -7.92 5.06
C SER A 34 -9.21 -6.53 5.38
N ARG A 35 -7.89 -6.37 5.28
CA ARG A 35 -7.24 -5.07 5.50
C ARG A 35 -7.61 -4.08 4.42
N LEU A 36 -7.62 -4.53 3.17
CA LEU A 36 -8.03 -3.68 2.06
C LEU A 36 -9.50 -3.29 2.18
N ASN A 37 -10.35 -4.20 2.63
CA ASN A 37 -11.77 -3.89 2.84
C ASN A 37 -11.96 -2.85 3.94
N SER A 38 -11.06 -2.77 4.92
CA SER A 38 -11.10 -1.71 5.91
C SER A 38 -10.83 -0.34 5.27
N ILE A 39 -9.91 -0.28 4.31
CA ILE A 39 -9.65 0.94 3.55
C ILE A 39 -10.86 1.30 2.68
N VAL A 40 -11.50 0.31 2.08
CA VAL A 40 -12.74 0.53 1.32
C VAL A 40 -13.79 1.19 2.20
N LYS A 41 -13.99 0.66 3.42
CA LYS A 41 -14.96 1.24 4.35
C LYS A 41 -14.61 2.67 4.72
N LEU A 42 -13.35 2.94 4.99
CA LEU A 42 -12.88 4.28 5.31
C LEU A 42 -13.19 5.25 4.16
N LEU A 43 -12.87 4.87 2.94
CA LEU A 43 -13.07 5.72 1.78
C LEU A 43 -14.55 5.92 1.45
N LYS A 44 -15.39 4.94 1.75
CA LYS A 44 -16.84 5.10 1.57
C LYS A 44 -17.45 5.99 2.64
N PHE A 45 -16.90 5.96 3.84
CA PHE A 45 -17.37 6.81 4.93
C PHE A 45 -16.89 8.24 4.75
N GLU A 46 -15.59 8.44 4.48
CA GLU A 46 -14.98 9.74 4.25
C GLU A 46 -14.93 10.00 2.75
N LYS A 47 -16.04 10.50 2.21
CA LYS A 47 -16.25 10.56 0.76
C LYS A 47 -15.31 11.51 0.01
N LYS A 48 -14.72 12.48 0.72
CA LYS A 48 -13.79 13.44 0.10
C LYS A 48 -12.33 13.04 0.26
N LEU A 49 -12.07 11.97 0.99
CA LEU A 49 -10.70 11.55 1.28
C LEU A 49 -10.04 11.02 0.02
N LYS A 50 -8.82 11.49 -0.21
CA LYS A 50 -7.96 11.00 -1.30
C LYS A 50 -6.72 10.36 -0.70
N ILE A 51 -6.20 9.35 -1.37
CA ILE A 51 -5.05 8.60 -0.89
C ILE A 51 -4.02 8.41 -1.97
N ILE A 52 -2.80 8.15 -1.51
CA ILE A 52 -1.71 7.66 -2.36
C ILE A 52 -1.41 6.24 -1.90
N VAL A 53 -1.41 5.31 -2.84
CA VAL A 53 -0.97 3.94 -2.59
C VAL A 53 0.50 3.86 -2.94
N GLU A 54 1.34 3.59 -1.96
CA GLU A 54 2.78 3.48 -2.15
C GLU A 54 3.18 2.02 -2.17
N GLY A 55 3.81 1.62 -3.28
CA GLY A 55 4.39 0.30 -3.41
C GLY A 55 5.86 0.32 -3.11
N HIS A 56 6.33 -0.71 -2.42
CA HIS A 56 7.73 -0.85 -2.04
C HIS A 56 8.23 -2.25 -2.37
N SER A 57 9.51 -2.36 -2.61
CA SER A 57 10.17 -3.64 -2.85
C SER A 57 11.30 -3.84 -1.87
N ASP A 58 11.84 -5.06 -1.80
CA ASP A 58 13.10 -5.29 -1.14
C ASP A 58 14.24 -4.86 -2.07
N LYS A 59 15.48 -5.06 -1.63
CA LYS A 59 16.66 -4.60 -2.36
C LYS A 59 17.21 -5.63 -3.34
N LEU A 60 16.58 -6.78 -3.46
CA LEU A 60 17.06 -7.85 -4.34
C LEU A 60 16.82 -7.47 -5.81
N GLY A 61 17.81 -7.74 -6.65
CA GLY A 61 17.72 -7.49 -8.08
C GLY A 61 17.98 -6.03 -8.48
N ALA A 62 17.76 -5.73 -9.75
CA ALA A 62 18.03 -4.40 -10.29
C ALA A 62 16.96 -3.41 -9.85
N GLU A 63 17.39 -2.21 -9.49
CA GLU A 63 16.46 -1.18 -9.00
C GLU A 63 15.41 -0.80 -10.05
N LYS A 64 15.77 -0.78 -11.31
CA LYS A 64 14.82 -0.50 -12.37
C LYS A 64 13.65 -1.49 -12.36
N ILE A 65 13.93 -2.77 -12.12
CA ILE A 65 12.91 -3.81 -12.02
C ILE A 65 12.11 -3.64 -10.73
N ASN A 66 12.78 -3.27 -9.64
CA ASN A 66 12.13 -3.04 -8.36
C ASN A 66 11.15 -1.87 -8.43
N ILE A 67 11.50 -0.80 -9.11
CA ILE A 67 10.60 0.34 -9.32
C ILE A 67 9.37 -0.10 -10.10
N LYS A 68 9.57 -0.83 -11.19
CA LYS A 68 8.45 -1.33 -11.98
C LYS A 68 7.54 -2.23 -11.17
N LEU A 69 8.11 -3.17 -10.42
CA LEU A 69 7.34 -4.12 -9.62
C LEU A 69 6.56 -3.40 -8.52
N SER A 70 7.18 -2.42 -7.86
CA SER A 70 6.50 -1.66 -6.81
C SER A 70 5.35 -0.83 -7.36
N ASN A 71 5.49 -0.28 -8.57
CA ASN A 71 4.39 0.38 -9.26
C ASN A 71 3.25 -0.59 -9.55
N GLU A 72 3.57 -1.79 -10.00
CA GLU A 72 2.57 -2.82 -10.29
C GLU A 72 1.85 -3.27 -9.04
N ARG A 73 2.56 -3.36 -7.91
CA ARG A 73 1.95 -3.68 -6.62
C ARG A 73 0.99 -2.60 -6.16
N ALA A 74 1.39 -1.34 -6.28
CA ALA A 74 0.51 -0.22 -5.95
C ALA A 74 -0.72 -0.21 -6.84
N LEU A 75 -0.55 -0.47 -8.13
CA LEU A 75 -1.67 -0.52 -9.07
C LEU A 75 -2.62 -1.68 -8.76
N ALA A 76 -2.11 -2.83 -8.35
CA ALA A 76 -2.95 -3.96 -7.96
C ALA A 76 -3.87 -3.59 -6.79
N VAL A 77 -3.34 -2.85 -5.81
CA VAL A 77 -4.13 -2.36 -4.68
C VAL A 77 -5.18 -1.35 -5.16
N LYS A 78 -4.78 -0.39 -6.00
CA LYS A 78 -5.73 0.57 -6.56
C LYS A 78 -6.86 -0.13 -7.29
N ASN A 79 -6.54 -1.11 -8.13
CA ASN A 79 -7.55 -1.84 -8.89
C ASN A 79 -8.50 -2.62 -7.97
N TYR A 80 -7.99 -3.17 -6.88
CA TYR A 80 -8.85 -3.81 -5.90
C TYR A 80 -9.86 -2.82 -5.31
N LEU A 81 -9.38 -1.63 -4.91
CA LEU A 81 -10.25 -0.60 -4.32
C LEU A 81 -11.31 -0.14 -5.33
N ILE A 82 -10.92 0.03 -6.60
CA ILE A 82 -11.86 0.40 -7.67
C ILE A 82 -12.92 -0.69 -7.83
N SER A 83 -12.52 -1.96 -7.79
CA SER A 83 -13.47 -3.07 -7.92
C SER A 83 -14.51 -3.10 -6.81
N LYS A 84 -14.21 -2.46 -5.68
CA LYS A 84 -15.11 -2.35 -4.53
C LYS A 84 -15.91 -1.06 -4.52
N GLY A 85 -15.83 -0.27 -5.58
CA GLY A 85 -16.65 0.91 -5.74
C GLY A 85 -16.00 2.25 -5.44
N ILE A 86 -14.69 2.28 -5.21
CA ILE A 86 -13.99 3.55 -4.97
C ILE A 86 -13.58 4.14 -6.31
N SER A 87 -13.83 5.44 -6.50
CA SER A 87 -13.44 6.13 -7.72
C SER A 87 -11.92 6.18 -7.87
N GLY A 88 -11.42 5.85 -9.06
CA GLY A 88 -9.99 5.89 -9.33
C GLY A 88 -9.38 7.27 -9.19
N GLU A 89 -10.17 8.34 -9.35
CA GLU A 89 -9.68 9.70 -9.20
C GLU A 89 -9.24 10.04 -7.78
N ARG A 90 -9.69 9.26 -6.81
CA ARG A 90 -9.34 9.45 -5.41
C ARG A 90 -8.06 8.72 -5.01
N ILE A 91 -7.46 7.98 -5.93
CA ILE A 91 -6.36 7.07 -5.63
C ILE A 91 -5.20 7.33 -6.57
N LYS A 92 -4.09 7.82 -6.03
CA LYS A 92 -2.83 7.92 -6.76
C LYS A 92 -1.96 6.73 -6.40
N THR A 93 -1.05 6.36 -7.28
CA THR A 93 -0.10 5.28 -7.02
C THR A 93 1.31 5.77 -7.25
N ILE A 94 2.23 5.33 -6.39
CA ILE A 94 3.65 5.60 -6.55
C ILE A 94 4.42 4.33 -6.22
N GLY A 95 5.37 3.97 -7.06
CA GLY A 95 6.29 2.87 -6.78
C GLY A 95 7.65 3.41 -6.45
N TYR A 96 8.13 3.14 -5.25
CA TYR A 96 9.43 3.64 -4.79
C TYR A 96 10.57 2.64 -4.99
N GLY A 97 10.28 1.42 -5.45
CA GLY A 97 11.29 0.39 -5.50
C GLY A 97 11.82 0.12 -4.11
N SER A 98 13.13 0.02 -3.98
CA SER A 98 13.78 -0.24 -2.69
C SER A 98 14.26 1.03 -2.00
N SER A 99 13.93 2.23 -2.52
CA SER A 99 14.51 3.48 -2.04
C SER A 99 14.02 3.93 -0.66
N LYS A 100 12.91 3.37 -0.17
CA LYS A 100 12.34 3.72 1.13
C LYS A 100 12.06 2.48 1.96
N PRO A 101 13.09 1.80 2.45
CA PRO A 101 12.88 0.59 3.26
C PRO A 101 12.28 0.95 4.61
N ALA A 102 11.35 0.10 5.09
CA ALA A 102 10.81 0.23 6.44
C ALA A 102 11.79 -0.32 7.46
N PHE A 103 12.65 -1.24 7.03
CA PHE A 103 13.63 -1.92 7.88
C PHE A 103 14.98 -1.89 7.20
N ASN A 104 16.05 -1.90 7.99
CA ASN A 104 17.39 -1.97 7.43
C ASN A 104 17.55 -3.24 6.63
N TYR A 105 18.19 -3.13 5.48
CA TYR A 105 18.48 -4.29 4.66
C TYR A 105 19.56 -5.13 5.32
N GLU A 106 19.26 -6.41 5.45
CA GLU A 106 20.19 -7.39 5.94
C GLU A 106 19.98 -8.64 5.11
N ASN A 107 20.85 -9.59 5.32
CA ASN A 107 20.71 -10.88 4.64
C ASN A 107 19.67 -11.73 5.39
N ASN A 108 18.45 -11.21 5.47
CA ASN A 108 17.38 -11.79 6.25
C ASN A 108 16.08 -11.77 5.45
N SER A 109 15.58 -12.95 5.13
CA SER A 109 14.38 -13.08 4.29
C SER A 109 13.13 -12.47 4.92
N ASN A 110 13.00 -12.49 6.26
CA ASN A 110 11.85 -11.91 6.93
C ASN A 110 11.83 -10.39 6.80
N ILE A 111 12.99 -9.75 6.94
CA ILE A 111 13.12 -8.31 6.79
C ILE A 111 12.86 -7.91 5.35
N ASN A 112 13.41 -8.67 4.39
CA ASN A 112 13.16 -8.43 2.98
C ASN A 112 11.67 -8.55 2.65
N ALA A 113 10.99 -9.54 3.21
CA ALA A 113 9.55 -9.72 3.01
C ALA A 113 8.78 -8.50 3.50
N LYS A 114 9.16 -7.93 4.65
CA LYS A 114 8.50 -6.75 5.21
C LYS A 114 8.74 -5.50 4.38
N ASN A 115 9.80 -5.46 3.59
CA ASN A 115 10.05 -4.33 2.68
C ASN A 115 9.25 -4.46 1.38
N ARG A 116 8.74 -5.63 1.06
CA ARG A 116 7.83 -5.83 -0.08
C ARG A 116 6.41 -5.53 0.38
N ARG A 117 6.11 -4.26 0.53
CA ARG A 117 4.90 -3.83 1.23
C ARG A 117 4.15 -2.72 0.51
N ILE A 118 2.94 -2.47 1.00
CA ILE A 118 2.09 -1.35 0.58
C ILE A 118 1.86 -0.44 1.78
N GLN A 119 1.98 0.85 1.55
CA GLN A 119 1.55 1.87 2.50
C GLN A 119 0.50 2.78 1.85
N ILE A 120 -0.46 3.21 2.65
CA ILE A 120 -1.49 4.15 2.21
C ILE A 120 -1.19 5.48 2.87
N VAL A 121 -1.08 6.53 2.07
CA VAL A 121 -0.82 7.88 2.57
C VAL A 121 -2.03 8.76 2.30
N ILE A 122 -2.46 9.50 3.30
CA ILE A 122 -3.57 10.44 3.15
C ILE A 122 -3.09 11.63 2.33
N ASP A 123 -3.82 11.96 1.28
CA ASP A 123 -3.39 12.96 0.28
C ASP A 123 -4.10 14.31 0.40
N ASN A 124 -5.06 14.42 1.30
CA ASN A 124 -5.73 15.71 1.48
C ASN A 124 -6.23 15.96 2.90
#